data_91fbf152749ed2e583fb575c8ab98810
#
_entry.id   91fbf152749ed2e583fb575c8ab98810
#
_cell.length_a   1.000
_cell.length_b   1.000
_cell.length_c   1.000
_cell.angle_alpha   90.00
_cell.angle_beta   90.00
_cell.angle_gamma   90.00
#
_symmetry.space_group_name_H-M   'P 1'
#
loop_
_entity.id
_entity.type
_entity.pdbx_description
1 polymer ?
#
loop_
_entity_poly.entity_id
_entity_poly.type
_entity_poly.pdbx_seq_one_letter_code
_entity_poly.pdbx_strand_id
1 'polypeptide(L)'
;ILDLTERKGSEAGGEGVPRPMKCRKVCQMPRTREFHPAGGSPRKEAVVLTVDEYEAVRLIDRQGFSQEECSAYMQVARSTVQSIYNSARKKLAEALVDGRSLRIEGGNYQLCDGSEVYCGCGGCRRHRLACMGRTEQGGCDHKNCGPIG
;
A
#
# COMPACT_ATOMS: atom_id res chain seq x y z
N ILE A 1 5.02 -1.48 66.45
CA ILE A 1 3.78 -2.06 65.91
C ILE A 1 3.61 -1.48 64.52
N LEU A 2 4.13 -2.17 63.53
CA LEU A 2 4.04 -1.77 62.14
C LEU A 2 3.02 -2.66 61.46
N ASP A 3 1.93 -2.07 61.09
CA ASP A 3 0.89 -2.70 60.29
C ASP A 3 1.31 -2.62 58.81
N LEU A 4 1.82 -3.72 58.31
CA LEU A 4 2.15 -3.90 56.90
C LEU A 4 0.93 -4.45 56.19
N THR A 5 0.04 -3.59 55.77
CA THR A 5 -1.02 -3.96 54.80
C THR A 5 -0.40 -4.07 53.44
N GLU A 6 -0.05 -5.30 53.09
CA GLU A 6 0.27 -5.68 51.70
C GLU A 6 -0.95 -5.45 50.82
N ARG A 7 -0.87 -4.42 50.00
CA ARG A 7 -1.79 -4.28 48.89
C ARG A 7 -1.30 -5.22 47.78
N LYS A 8 -1.90 -6.39 47.70
CA LYS A 8 -1.84 -7.20 46.50
C LYS A 8 -2.41 -6.41 45.32
N GLY A 9 -1.54 -5.88 44.48
CA GLY A 9 -1.88 -5.42 43.18
C GLY A 9 -2.27 -6.62 42.32
N SER A 10 -3.54 -6.73 41.97
CA SER A 10 -4.03 -7.66 40.96
C SER A 10 -3.55 -7.14 39.61
N GLU A 11 -2.45 -7.67 39.14
CA GLU A 11 -2.08 -7.55 37.73
C GLU A 11 -3.03 -8.42 36.89
N ALA A 12 -4.06 -7.80 36.39
CA ALA A 12 -4.84 -8.36 35.29
C ALA A 12 -3.97 -8.25 34.03
N GLY A 13 -3.15 -9.26 33.80
CA GLY A 13 -2.46 -9.45 32.53
C GLY A 13 -3.50 -9.73 31.45
N GLY A 14 -4.04 -8.67 30.87
CA GLY A 14 -4.75 -8.78 29.62
C GLY A 14 -3.75 -9.05 28.52
N GLU A 15 -3.49 -10.31 28.21
CA GLU A 15 -2.85 -10.70 26.96
C GLU A 15 -3.78 -10.26 25.83
N GLY A 16 -3.60 -9.03 25.39
CA GLY A 16 -4.23 -8.52 24.18
C GLY A 16 -3.71 -9.32 23.01
N VAL A 17 -4.54 -10.24 22.51
CA VAL A 17 -4.28 -10.89 21.23
C VAL A 17 -3.99 -9.79 20.21
N PRO A 18 -2.81 -9.74 19.58
CA PRO A 18 -2.51 -8.70 18.60
C PRO A 18 -3.56 -8.75 17.51
N ARG A 19 -4.22 -7.62 17.25
CA ARG A 19 -5.19 -7.51 16.15
C ARG A 19 -4.53 -8.00 14.87
N PRO A 20 -5.12 -8.97 14.17
CA PRO A 20 -4.57 -9.40 12.89
C PRO A 20 -4.42 -8.18 11.98
N MET A 21 -3.22 -7.99 11.44
CA MET A 21 -2.95 -6.89 10.52
C MET A 21 -3.83 -7.04 9.29
N LYS A 22 -4.68 -6.05 9.06
CA LYS A 22 -5.58 -6.04 7.91
C LYS A 22 -4.75 -5.95 6.62
N CYS A 23 -4.95 -6.92 5.72
CA CYS A 23 -4.33 -6.88 4.41
C CYS A 23 -4.80 -5.65 3.63
N ARG A 24 -3.86 -4.96 2.99
CA ARG A 24 -4.13 -3.78 2.19
C ARG A 24 -4.41 -4.20 0.76
N LYS A 25 -5.47 -3.65 0.19
CA LYS A 25 -5.81 -3.93 -1.19
C LYS A 25 -4.81 -3.26 -2.12
N VAL A 26 -4.26 -4.04 -3.05
CA VAL A 26 -3.33 -3.60 -4.09
C VAL A 26 -3.89 -4.02 -5.45
N CYS A 27 -3.87 -3.13 -6.42
CA CYS A 27 -4.43 -3.40 -7.75
C CYS A 27 -3.66 -4.48 -8.50
N GLN A 28 -2.35 -4.34 -8.58
CA GLN A 28 -1.46 -5.26 -9.29
C GLN A 28 -0.03 -5.14 -8.78
N MET A 29 0.74 -6.18 -8.99
CA MET A 29 2.16 -6.16 -8.67
C MET A 29 2.92 -5.16 -9.55
N PRO A 30 3.99 -4.53 -9.04
CA PRO A 30 4.86 -3.69 -9.84
C PRO A 30 5.44 -4.47 -11.02
N ARG A 31 5.50 -3.83 -12.19
CA ARG A 31 6.15 -4.43 -13.37
C ARG A 31 7.66 -4.52 -13.19
N THR A 32 8.23 -3.47 -12.63
CA THR A 32 9.66 -3.37 -12.30
C THR A 32 9.79 -3.43 -10.79
N ARG A 33 10.56 -4.37 -10.30
CA ARG A 33 10.76 -4.58 -8.87
C ARG A 33 12.11 -4.13 -8.36
N GLU A 34 13.03 -3.83 -9.26
CA GLU A 34 14.36 -3.38 -8.91
C GLU A 34 14.78 -2.18 -9.75
N PHE A 35 15.36 -1.20 -9.09
CA PHE A 35 15.92 0.00 -9.69
C PHE A 35 17.34 0.13 -9.19
N HIS A 36 18.27 0.31 -10.10
CA HIS A 36 19.68 0.46 -9.79
C HIS A 36 20.21 1.79 -10.31
N PRO A 37 21.01 2.52 -9.51
CA PRO A 37 21.65 3.72 -9.99
C PRO A 37 22.68 3.38 -11.07
N ALA A 38 22.61 4.08 -12.20
CA ALA A 38 23.60 3.92 -13.26
C ALA A 38 24.98 4.38 -12.77
N GLY A 39 25.98 3.52 -12.82
CA GLY A 39 27.33 3.82 -12.32
C GLY A 39 27.48 3.76 -10.80
N GLY A 40 26.45 3.33 -10.08
CA GLY A 40 26.50 3.15 -8.63
C GLY A 40 27.38 1.97 -8.22
N SER A 41 28.14 2.16 -7.13
CA SER A 41 28.90 1.07 -6.52
C SER A 41 27.92 0.09 -5.83
N PRO A 42 28.06 -1.23 -6.03
CA PRO A 42 27.18 -2.24 -5.43
C PRO A 42 27.33 -2.40 -3.91
N ARG A 43 28.01 -1.49 -3.24
CA ARG A 43 28.43 -1.62 -1.83
C ARG A 43 27.37 -1.22 -0.80
N LYS A 44 26.26 -0.62 -1.20
CA LYS A 44 25.20 -0.24 -0.27
C LYS A 44 24.02 -1.19 -0.40
N GLU A 45 23.48 -1.60 0.73
CA GLU A 45 22.25 -2.40 0.76
C GLU A 45 21.11 -1.67 0.02
N ALA A 46 20.31 -2.43 -0.72
CA ALA A 46 19.13 -1.89 -1.38
C ALA A 46 18.12 -1.39 -0.34
N VAL A 47 17.45 -0.30 -0.66
CA VAL A 47 16.29 0.16 0.10
C VAL A 47 15.11 -0.71 -0.29
N VAL A 48 14.43 -1.31 0.69
CA VAL A 48 13.27 -2.16 0.43
C VAL A 48 11.99 -1.36 0.61
N LEU A 49 11.26 -1.16 -0.48
CA LEU A 49 9.91 -0.60 -0.50
C LEU A 49 8.91 -1.76 -0.51
N THR A 50 7.95 -1.77 0.39
CA THR A 50 6.93 -2.82 0.39
C THR A 50 5.90 -2.58 -0.71
N VAL A 51 5.18 -3.63 -1.11
CA VAL A 51 4.19 -3.54 -2.20
C VAL A 51 3.04 -2.60 -1.85
N ASP A 52 2.62 -2.57 -0.60
CA ASP A 52 1.60 -1.64 -0.12
C ASP A 52 2.11 -0.18 -0.08
N GLU A 53 3.37 0.04 0.25
CA GLU A 53 4.03 1.35 0.14
C GLU A 53 4.09 1.82 -1.33
N TYR A 54 4.47 0.93 -2.23
CA TYR A 54 4.45 1.21 -3.68
C TYR A 54 3.04 1.60 -4.16
N GLU A 55 2.01 0.88 -3.73
CA GLU A 55 0.63 1.16 -4.11
C GLU A 55 0.16 2.53 -3.59
N ALA A 56 0.51 2.89 -2.36
CA ALA A 56 0.18 4.21 -1.82
C ALA A 56 0.83 5.34 -2.65
N VAL A 57 2.09 5.19 -3.03
CA VAL A 57 2.78 6.15 -3.91
C VAL A 57 2.13 6.20 -5.29
N ARG A 58 1.79 5.05 -5.85
CA ARG A 58 1.12 4.98 -7.14
C ARG A 58 -0.22 5.71 -7.14
N LEU A 59 -1.02 5.49 -6.11
CA LEU A 59 -2.35 6.11 -6.00
C LEU A 59 -2.26 7.61 -5.73
N ILE A 60 -1.45 8.02 -4.77
CA ILE A 60 -1.38 9.41 -4.33
C ILE A 60 -0.56 10.26 -5.30
N ASP A 61 0.70 9.88 -5.56
CA ASP A 61 1.61 10.72 -6.33
C ASP A 61 1.42 10.59 -7.84
N ARG A 62 1.04 9.42 -8.35
CA ARG A 62 0.85 9.22 -9.78
C ARG A 62 -0.59 9.43 -10.25
N GLN A 63 -1.57 8.90 -9.51
CA GLN A 63 -2.99 9.00 -9.89
C GLN A 63 -3.66 10.25 -9.32
N GLY A 64 -3.04 10.93 -8.37
CA GLY A 64 -3.57 12.15 -7.76
C GLY A 64 -4.65 11.89 -6.71
N PHE A 65 -4.71 10.70 -6.15
CA PHE A 65 -5.66 10.38 -5.07
C PHE A 65 -5.34 11.19 -3.81
N SER A 66 -6.38 11.65 -3.12
CA SER A 66 -6.24 12.10 -1.75
C SER A 66 -5.93 10.91 -0.81
N GLN A 67 -5.47 11.20 0.39
CA GLN A 67 -5.25 10.15 1.39
C GLN A 67 -6.56 9.43 1.76
N GLU A 68 -7.69 10.13 1.69
CA GLU A 68 -9.02 9.58 1.95
C GLU A 68 -9.45 8.61 0.85
N GLU A 69 -9.29 9.01 -0.41
CA GLU A 69 -9.57 8.14 -1.56
C GLU A 69 -8.65 6.92 -1.56
N CYS A 70 -7.37 7.12 -1.26
CA CYS A 70 -6.40 6.03 -1.13
C CYS A 70 -6.80 5.07 0.01
N SER A 71 -7.26 5.58 1.15
CA SER A 71 -7.70 4.76 2.28
C SER A 71 -8.93 3.92 1.94
N ALA A 72 -9.90 4.50 1.26
CA ALA A 72 -11.07 3.80 0.79
C ALA A 72 -10.70 2.70 -0.20
N TYR A 73 -9.82 2.99 -1.16
CA TYR A 73 -9.34 2.04 -2.15
C TYR A 73 -8.55 0.88 -1.53
N MET A 74 -7.59 1.18 -0.66
CA MET A 74 -6.76 0.17 0.00
C MET A 74 -7.48 -0.55 1.16
N GLN A 75 -8.71 -0.14 1.48
CA GLN A 75 -9.55 -0.70 2.55
C GLN A 75 -8.88 -0.66 3.93
N VAL A 76 -8.23 0.43 4.23
CA VAL A 76 -7.55 0.69 5.52
C VAL A 76 -7.93 2.06 6.06
N ALA A 77 -7.61 2.34 7.32
CA ALA A 77 -7.82 3.66 7.91
C ALA A 77 -6.93 4.72 7.26
N ARG A 78 -7.39 5.97 7.21
CA ARG A 78 -6.60 7.10 6.71
C ARG A 78 -5.26 7.26 7.43
N SER A 79 -5.24 7.08 8.75
CA SER A 79 -4.00 7.11 9.54
C SER A 79 -2.98 6.04 9.12
N THR A 80 -3.49 4.87 8.72
CA THR A 80 -2.66 3.79 8.16
C THR A 80 -2.05 4.20 6.82
N VAL A 81 -2.86 4.79 5.92
CA VAL A 81 -2.36 5.32 4.64
C VAL A 81 -1.29 6.37 4.87
N GLN A 82 -1.53 7.30 5.78
CA GLN A 82 -0.56 8.33 6.12
C GLN A 82 0.78 7.75 6.60
N SER A 83 0.74 6.74 7.46
CA SER A 83 1.93 6.05 7.94
C SER A 83 2.67 5.33 6.82
N ILE A 84 1.95 4.56 5.99
CA ILE A 84 2.50 3.84 4.83
C ILE A 84 3.14 4.82 3.85
N TYR A 85 2.43 5.89 3.51
CA TYR A 85 2.87 6.89 2.56
C TYR A 85 4.10 7.67 3.04
N ASN A 86 4.15 8.06 4.31
CA ASN A 86 5.32 8.71 4.90
C ASN A 86 6.54 7.79 4.90
N SER A 87 6.35 6.53 5.25
CA SER A 87 7.40 5.51 5.19
C SER A 87 7.92 5.32 3.76
N ALA A 88 7.02 5.19 2.80
CA ALA A 88 7.34 5.05 1.39
C ALA A 88 8.18 6.23 0.87
N ARG A 89 7.76 7.45 1.14
CA ARG A 89 8.48 8.67 0.70
C ARG A 89 9.85 8.78 1.32
N LYS A 90 10.01 8.44 2.59
CA LYS A 90 11.31 8.42 3.25
C LYS A 90 12.25 7.44 2.56
N LYS A 91 11.80 6.23 2.30
CA LYS A 91 12.58 5.19 1.60
C LYS A 91 12.98 5.60 0.18
N LEU A 92 12.06 6.20 -0.56
CA LEU A 92 12.34 6.73 -1.90
C LEU A 92 13.39 7.85 -1.84
N ALA A 93 13.29 8.74 -0.87
CA ALA A 93 14.28 9.79 -0.66
C ALA A 93 15.66 9.21 -0.31
N GLU A 94 15.73 8.22 0.55
CA GLU A 94 16.99 7.51 0.87
C GLU A 94 17.62 6.88 -0.36
N ALA A 95 16.83 6.17 -1.17
CA ALA A 95 17.32 5.56 -2.40
C ALA A 95 17.86 6.60 -3.37
N LEU A 96 17.12 7.69 -3.56
CA LEU A 96 17.49 8.76 -4.50
C LEU A 96 18.68 9.57 -4.03
N VAL A 97 18.67 10.04 -2.79
CA VAL A 97 19.72 10.94 -2.25
C VAL A 97 21.02 10.20 -2.00
N ASP A 98 20.95 8.98 -1.49
CA ASP A 98 22.13 8.17 -1.18
C ASP A 98 22.62 7.35 -2.37
N GLY A 99 21.95 7.39 -3.51
CA GLY A 99 22.27 6.61 -4.69
C GLY A 99 22.23 5.10 -4.42
N ARG A 100 21.21 4.66 -3.67
CA ARG A 100 21.02 3.25 -3.31
C ARG A 100 20.07 2.57 -4.31
N SER A 101 20.28 1.29 -4.52
CA SER A 101 19.30 0.49 -5.24
C SER A 101 17.98 0.43 -4.47
N LEU A 102 16.87 0.39 -5.21
CA LEU A 102 15.54 0.24 -4.66
C LEU A 102 14.99 -1.12 -5.07
N ARG A 103 14.46 -1.87 -4.11
CA ARG A 103 13.79 -3.15 -4.35
C ARG A 103 12.37 -3.10 -3.82
N ILE A 104 11.41 -3.56 -4.60
CA ILE A 104 10.00 -3.59 -4.21
C ILE A 104 9.62 -5.03 -3.91
N GLU A 105 9.45 -5.36 -2.64
CA GLU A 105 9.12 -6.71 -2.19
C GLU A 105 8.48 -6.72 -0.80
N GLY A 106 7.73 -7.75 -0.51
CA GLY A 106 7.12 -7.94 0.81
C GLY A 106 5.99 -6.98 1.13
N GLY A 107 5.67 -6.89 2.40
CA GLY A 107 4.54 -6.11 2.90
C GLY A 107 3.29 -6.95 3.12
N ASN A 108 2.27 -6.32 3.68
CA ASN A 108 1.00 -6.96 4.01
C ASN A 108 -0.09 -6.48 3.06
N TYR A 109 -0.30 -7.20 1.97
CA TYR A 109 -1.22 -6.80 0.91
C TYR A 109 -2.02 -7.99 0.37
N GLN A 110 -3.14 -7.68 -0.27
CA GLN A 110 -3.97 -8.60 -1.03
C GLN A 110 -4.19 -8.01 -2.43
N LEU A 111 -3.89 -8.79 -3.44
CA LEU A 111 -4.13 -8.37 -4.82
C LEU A 111 -5.62 -8.31 -5.12
N CYS A 112 -6.04 -7.31 -5.89
CA CYS A 112 -7.38 -7.22 -6.45
C CYS A 112 -7.63 -8.45 -7.34
N ASP A 113 -8.69 -9.19 -7.05
CA ASP A 113 -9.09 -10.38 -7.81
C ASP A 113 -9.96 -10.06 -9.04
N GLY A 114 -10.36 -8.78 -9.18
CA GLY A 114 -11.25 -8.33 -10.25
C GLY A 114 -12.73 -8.63 -9.99
N SER A 115 -13.10 -9.14 -8.80
CA SER A 115 -14.49 -9.47 -8.44
C SER A 115 -15.37 -8.24 -8.28
N GLU A 116 -14.79 -7.09 -7.96
CA GLU A 116 -15.53 -5.84 -7.84
C GLU A 116 -15.89 -5.27 -9.22
N VAL A 117 -17.10 -4.77 -9.36
CA VAL A 117 -17.58 -4.15 -10.62
C VAL A 117 -16.74 -2.92 -11.00
N TYR A 118 -16.21 -2.21 -10.00
CA TYR A 118 -15.39 -1.03 -10.18
C TYR A 118 -14.28 -0.96 -9.14
N CYS A 119 -13.06 -0.90 -9.63
CA CYS A 119 -11.88 -0.87 -8.77
C CYS A 119 -11.50 0.54 -8.30
N GLY A 120 -11.83 1.58 -9.05
CA GLY A 120 -11.46 2.96 -8.72
C GLY A 120 -9.97 3.30 -8.82
N CYS A 121 -9.12 2.34 -9.12
CA CYS A 121 -7.67 2.51 -9.06
C CYS A 121 -7.04 3.29 -10.23
N GLY A 122 -7.85 3.77 -11.16
CA GLY A 122 -7.40 4.55 -12.31
C GLY A 122 -6.64 3.78 -13.40
N GLY A 123 -6.43 2.48 -13.27
CA GLY A 123 -5.61 1.77 -14.26
C GLY A 123 -5.67 0.24 -14.22
N CYS A 124 -6.69 -0.33 -13.62
CA CYS A 124 -6.79 -1.77 -13.46
C CYS A 124 -7.00 -2.50 -14.80
N ARG A 125 -6.01 -3.26 -15.23
CA ARG A 125 -6.10 -4.06 -16.46
C ARG A 125 -7.19 -5.13 -16.39
N ARG A 126 -7.47 -5.69 -15.21
CA ARG A 126 -8.50 -6.73 -15.02
C ARG A 126 -9.89 -6.20 -15.25
N HIS A 127 -10.20 -4.99 -14.75
CA HIS A 127 -11.49 -4.35 -14.99
C HIS A 127 -11.63 -3.85 -16.43
N ARG A 128 -10.54 -3.46 -17.07
CA ARG A 128 -10.54 -3.07 -18.49
C ARG A 128 -10.90 -4.22 -19.40
N LEU A 129 -10.38 -5.43 -19.13
CA LEU A 129 -10.71 -6.63 -19.88
C LEU A 129 -12.15 -7.08 -19.64
N ALA A 130 -12.66 -6.93 -18.42
CA ALA A 130 -14.06 -7.20 -18.10
C ALA A 130 -15.03 -6.23 -18.82
N CYS A 131 -14.64 -4.96 -18.99
CA CYS A 131 -15.41 -3.97 -19.76
C CYS A 131 -15.41 -4.28 -21.27
N MET A 132 -14.33 -4.81 -21.82
CA MET A 132 -14.26 -5.19 -23.23
C MET A 132 -15.08 -6.43 -23.60
N GLY A 133 -15.34 -7.31 -22.60
CA GLY A 133 -16.18 -8.51 -22.79
C GLY A 133 -17.69 -8.28 -22.63
N ARG A 134 -18.12 -7.08 -22.23
CA ARG A 134 -19.55 -6.73 -22.02
C ARG A 134 -20.05 -5.73 -23.05
N THR A 135 -20.01 -6.09 -24.31
CA THR A 135 -20.46 -5.19 -25.38
C THR A 135 -21.97 -5.19 -25.63
N GLU A 136 -22.79 -5.85 -24.82
CA GLU A 136 -24.21 -5.93 -25.20
C GLU A 136 -25.26 -5.45 -24.16
N GLN A 137 -24.95 -5.13 -22.91
CA GLN A 137 -25.98 -4.52 -22.05
C GLN A 137 -25.36 -3.73 -20.89
N GLY A 138 -25.34 -2.42 -20.98
CA GLY A 138 -25.07 -1.50 -19.88
C GLY A 138 -23.79 -0.70 -20.08
N GLY A 139 -23.96 0.58 -20.46
CA GLY A 139 -22.86 1.49 -20.71
C GLY A 139 -21.88 1.60 -19.54
N CYS A 140 -20.64 1.25 -19.80
CA CYS A 140 -19.55 1.68 -18.96
C CYS A 140 -19.36 3.18 -19.21
N ASP A 141 -19.58 3.97 -18.16
CA ASP A 141 -19.32 5.40 -18.24
C ASP A 141 -17.81 5.62 -18.42
N HIS A 142 -17.42 5.90 -19.67
CA HIS A 142 -16.03 6.10 -20.09
C HIS A 142 -15.37 7.35 -19.50
N LYS A 143 -16.04 8.07 -18.61
CA LYS A 143 -15.52 9.32 -18.03
C LYS A 143 -14.40 9.13 -17.02
N ASN A 144 -14.13 7.91 -16.55
CA ASN A 144 -13.14 7.64 -15.51
C ASN A 144 -12.01 6.69 -15.94
N CYS A 145 -11.97 6.25 -17.18
CA CYS A 145 -10.78 5.60 -17.73
C CYS A 145 -9.91 6.68 -18.37
N GLY A 146 -9.06 7.32 -17.57
CA GLY A 146 -8.12 8.31 -18.07
C GLY A 146 -7.24 7.75 -19.19
N PRO A 147 -6.79 8.60 -20.13
CA PRO A 147 -5.99 8.17 -21.26
C PRO A 147 -4.67 7.56 -20.79
N ILE A 148 -4.32 6.47 -21.45
CA ILE A 148 -3.04 5.79 -21.28
C ILE A 148 -1.97 6.67 -21.89
N GLY A 149 -1.18 7.27 -21.07
CA GLY A 149 0.08 7.85 -21.47
C GLY A 149 1.20 6.86 -21.22
#